data_b67f3d66115d77b050cbba29fe7f61b3
#
_entry.id   b67f3d66115d77b050cbba29fe7f61b3
#
_cell.length_a   1.000
_cell.length_b   1.000
_cell.length_c   1.000
_cell.angle_alpha   90.00
_cell.angle_beta   90.00
_cell.angle_gamma   90.00
#
_symmetry.space_group_name_H-M   'P 1'
#
loop_
_entity.id
_entity.type
_entity.pdbx_description
1 polymer ?
#
loop_
_entity_poly.entity_id
_entity_poly.type
_entity_poly.pdbx_seq_one_letter_code
_entity_poly.pdbx_strand_id
1 'polypeptide(L)'
;MFNGFCHTVIGASHIKSGTVCQDSSVFRAYENYGIAVVADGHGSKKHFRSDKGSEMAVKAALDAVEEFYKNLEAFEESFLNDPDNIIKKIEKNIISRWNRLVIHHYTHHPYTDKEREPFTEKEFKRIKVESVYGTTLIVAVMGRKFTFGTQIGDGSLVQICDDAAAEMPIAYEESAPANITASMCNSQAINYFNSFYTIEEKPIAVFVSTDGLYTSFRSDEDFLDYHSILANQLSNIDTFSLSIRKNLSKRAQCGTQDDTSLACVFDCEVLAEKLEELKEQVEVNKIHA
;
A
#
# COMPACT_ATOMS: atom_id res chain seq x y z
N MET A 1 -17.38 -13.07 -4.74
CA MET A 1 -17.47 -11.58 -4.60
C MET A 1 -16.33 -11.12 -3.70
N PHE A 2 -15.68 -10.01 -4.06
CA PHE A 2 -14.63 -9.42 -3.22
C PHE A 2 -15.18 -8.37 -2.26
N ASN A 3 -14.48 -8.16 -1.15
CA ASN A 3 -14.74 -7.10 -0.17
C ASN A 3 -13.41 -6.61 0.40
N GLY A 4 -13.41 -5.58 1.25
CA GLY A 4 -12.18 -5.04 1.82
C GLY A 4 -12.42 -3.83 2.72
N PHE A 5 -11.34 -3.22 3.14
CA PHE A 5 -11.35 -1.97 3.90
C PHE A 5 -10.07 -1.17 3.67
N CYS A 6 -10.08 0.10 4.04
CA CYS A 6 -8.87 0.89 4.18
C CYS A 6 -9.00 1.90 5.32
N HIS A 7 -7.90 2.17 6.00
CA HIS A 7 -7.78 3.19 7.02
C HIS A 7 -6.44 3.88 6.95
N THR A 8 -6.47 5.21 7.05
CA THR A 8 -5.31 6.06 7.27
C THR A 8 -5.49 6.84 8.54
N VAL A 9 -4.47 6.90 9.38
CA VAL A 9 -4.46 7.63 10.65
C VAL A 9 -3.18 8.46 10.76
N ILE A 10 -3.34 9.68 11.27
CA ILE A 10 -2.22 10.61 11.45
C ILE A 10 -1.37 10.22 12.67
N GLY A 11 -0.06 10.32 12.54
CA GLY A 11 0.92 10.06 13.58
C GLY A 11 1.00 11.17 14.63
N ALA A 12 1.45 10.81 15.85
CA ALA A 12 1.59 11.77 16.95
C ALA A 12 2.66 12.85 16.65
N SER A 13 3.71 12.51 15.91
CA SER A 13 4.74 13.47 15.47
C SER A 13 4.16 14.55 14.56
N HIS A 14 3.27 14.18 13.63
CA HIS A 14 2.59 15.10 12.71
C HIS A 14 1.57 15.98 13.45
N ILE A 15 0.80 15.39 14.38
CA ILE A 15 -0.11 16.18 15.23
C ILE A 15 0.68 17.22 16.03
N LYS A 16 1.80 16.85 16.64
CA LYS A 16 2.65 17.73 17.45
C LYS A 16 3.29 18.84 16.63
N SER A 17 3.73 18.55 15.41
CA SER A 17 4.35 19.55 14.51
C SER A 17 3.33 20.40 13.75
N GLY A 18 2.05 20.02 13.73
CA GLY A 18 1.03 20.63 12.87
C GLY A 18 1.19 20.25 11.38
N THR A 19 1.90 19.17 11.09
CA THR A 19 2.04 18.59 9.74
C THR A 19 0.76 17.84 9.38
N VAL A 20 0.33 17.92 8.13
CA VAL A 20 -0.79 17.12 7.63
C VAL A 20 -0.39 15.64 7.54
N CYS A 21 -1.37 14.75 7.56
CA CYS A 21 -1.13 13.34 7.25
C CYS A 21 -0.59 13.21 5.82
N GLN A 22 0.52 12.52 5.65
CA GLN A 22 1.20 12.34 4.37
C GLN A 22 0.90 10.98 3.74
N ASP A 23 0.28 10.07 4.49
CA ASP A 23 -0.21 8.78 4.03
C ASP A 23 -1.52 8.89 3.26
N SER A 24 -1.74 7.92 2.39
CA SER A 24 -3.01 7.72 1.70
C SER A 24 -3.32 6.24 1.55
N SER A 25 -4.59 5.87 1.64
CA SER A 25 -5.04 4.50 1.41
C SER A 25 -6.38 4.47 0.67
N VAL A 26 -6.60 3.41 -0.11
CA VAL A 26 -7.87 3.19 -0.79
C VAL A 26 -8.07 1.70 -1.02
N PHE A 27 -9.33 1.26 -1.05
CA PHE A 27 -9.70 -0.03 -1.61
C PHE A 27 -10.86 0.11 -2.58
N ARG A 28 -10.99 -0.86 -3.49
CA ARG A 28 -12.15 -1.07 -4.35
C ARG A 28 -12.44 -2.56 -4.43
N ALA A 29 -13.70 -2.90 -4.37
CA ALA A 29 -14.15 -4.27 -4.47
C ALA A 29 -15.25 -4.39 -5.53
N TYR A 30 -15.09 -5.35 -6.40
CA TYR A 30 -15.99 -5.67 -7.50
C TYR A 30 -16.41 -7.14 -7.42
N GLU A 31 -17.27 -7.59 -8.31
CA GLU A 31 -17.69 -8.99 -8.37
C GLU A 31 -16.51 -9.93 -8.69
N ASN A 32 -15.63 -9.52 -9.62
CA ASN A 32 -14.59 -10.36 -10.18
C ASN A 32 -13.17 -10.04 -9.69
N TYR A 33 -12.99 -8.92 -8.99
CA TYR A 33 -11.68 -8.52 -8.46
C TYR A 33 -11.80 -7.50 -7.34
N GLY A 34 -10.73 -7.37 -6.57
CA GLY A 34 -10.56 -6.34 -5.55
C GLY A 34 -9.18 -5.72 -5.62
N ILE A 35 -9.05 -4.46 -5.20
CA ILE A 35 -7.81 -3.68 -5.20
C ILE A 35 -7.64 -3.04 -3.82
N ALA A 36 -6.46 -3.19 -3.22
CA ALA A 36 -6.03 -2.44 -2.03
C ALA A 36 -4.75 -1.67 -2.37
N VAL A 37 -4.68 -0.41 -1.94
CA VAL A 37 -3.54 0.48 -2.22
C VAL A 37 -3.24 1.33 -1.01
N VAL A 38 -1.95 1.47 -0.70
CA VAL A 38 -1.43 2.45 0.26
C VAL A 38 -0.25 3.20 -0.34
N ALA A 39 -0.02 4.41 0.12
CA ALA A 39 1.12 5.23 -0.24
C ALA A 39 1.53 6.10 0.93
N ASP A 40 2.83 6.18 1.20
CA ASP A 40 3.45 7.00 2.23
C ASP A 40 4.19 8.17 1.60
N GLY A 41 3.80 9.38 1.95
CA GLY A 41 4.40 10.60 1.47
C GLY A 41 5.63 11.00 2.30
N HIS A 42 6.80 11.10 1.66
CA HIS A 42 8.06 11.40 2.36
C HIS A 42 8.04 12.68 3.21
N GLY A 43 8.49 12.59 4.47
CA GLY A 43 8.51 13.69 5.43
C GLY A 43 9.66 14.68 5.28
N SER A 44 10.59 14.53 4.32
CA SER A 44 11.74 15.43 4.24
C SER A 44 11.39 16.78 3.64
N LYS A 45 12.15 17.81 4.03
CA LYS A 45 11.99 19.22 3.62
C LYS A 45 11.70 19.42 2.12
N LYS A 46 12.33 18.64 1.24
CA LYS A 46 12.16 18.74 -0.23
C LYS A 46 10.83 18.17 -0.75
N HIS A 47 10.15 17.35 0.04
CA HIS A 47 8.91 16.68 -0.32
C HIS A 47 7.67 17.35 0.29
N PHE A 48 7.63 18.68 0.28
CA PHE A 48 6.65 19.50 1.01
C PHE A 48 5.19 19.43 0.47
N ARG A 49 4.92 18.63 -0.56
CA ARG A 49 3.58 18.27 -1.06
C ARG A 49 3.42 16.76 -1.16
N SER A 50 4.10 16.01 -0.31
CA SER A 50 4.04 14.54 -0.34
C SER A 50 2.68 14.00 0.05
N ASP A 51 1.88 14.72 0.84
CA ASP A 51 0.47 14.46 1.09
C ASP A 51 -0.34 14.41 -0.22
N LYS A 52 -0.09 15.33 -1.15
CA LYS A 52 -0.68 15.30 -2.48
C LYS A 52 -0.04 14.22 -3.36
N GLY A 53 1.23 13.94 -3.15
CA GLY A 53 1.95 12.87 -3.85
C GLY A 53 1.35 11.49 -3.58
N SER A 54 1.11 11.16 -2.30
CA SER A 54 0.50 9.89 -1.88
C SER A 54 -0.97 9.78 -2.35
N GLU A 55 -1.77 10.87 -2.20
CA GLU A 55 -3.14 10.93 -2.70
C GLU A 55 -3.21 10.65 -4.22
N MET A 56 -2.28 11.24 -4.99
CA MET A 56 -2.20 11.02 -6.43
C MET A 56 -1.68 9.62 -6.78
N ALA A 57 -0.81 9.02 -5.97
CA ALA A 57 -0.27 7.69 -6.20
C ALA A 57 -1.36 6.62 -6.04
N VAL A 58 -2.16 6.67 -4.97
CA VAL A 58 -3.27 5.72 -4.80
C VAL A 58 -4.32 5.88 -5.91
N LYS A 59 -4.62 7.12 -6.33
CA LYS A 59 -5.51 7.37 -7.47
C LYS A 59 -4.95 6.81 -8.77
N ALA A 60 -3.69 7.07 -9.08
CA ALA A 60 -3.03 6.60 -10.30
C ALA A 60 -3.01 5.07 -10.37
N ALA A 61 -2.79 4.40 -9.23
CA ALA A 61 -2.81 2.94 -9.13
C ALA A 61 -4.20 2.37 -9.42
N LEU A 62 -5.24 2.90 -8.77
CA LEU A 62 -6.62 2.49 -9.05
C LEU A 62 -6.95 2.64 -10.54
N ASP A 63 -6.79 3.86 -11.07
CA ASP A 63 -7.12 4.18 -12.46
C ASP A 63 -6.33 3.29 -13.46
N ALA A 64 -5.10 2.89 -13.10
CA ALA A 64 -4.27 2.03 -13.93
C ALA A 64 -4.78 0.58 -13.93
N VAL A 65 -5.06 0.01 -12.75
CA VAL A 65 -5.55 -1.37 -12.62
C VAL A 65 -6.94 -1.50 -13.25
N GLU A 66 -7.87 -0.59 -12.92
CA GLU A 66 -9.22 -0.60 -13.48
C GLU A 66 -9.24 -0.51 -15.01
N GLU A 67 -8.26 0.16 -15.63
CA GLU A 67 -8.14 0.21 -17.10
C GLU A 67 -7.89 -1.18 -17.70
N PHE A 68 -7.06 -2.01 -17.06
CA PHE A 68 -6.82 -3.38 -17.51
C PHE A 68 -8.06 -4.26 -17.34
N TYR A 69 -8.83 -4.08 -16.27
CA TYR A 69 -10.05 -4.82 -15.99
C TYR A 69 -11.26 -4.43 -16.86
N LYS A 70 -11.19 -3.37 -17.66
CA LYS A 70 -12.26 -3.01 -18.62
C LYS A 70 -12.55 -4.12 -19.63
N ASN A 71 -11.55 -4.91 -19.97
CA ASN A 71 -11.70 -6.12 -20.75
C ASN A 71 -11.14 -7.31 -19.96
N LEU A 72 -11.96 -7.81 -19.04
CA LEU A 72 -11.60 -8.86 -18.10
C LEU A 72 -10.98 -10.08 -18.78
N GLU A 73 -11.66 -10.61 -19.81
CA GLU A 73 -11.23 -11.84 -20.50
C GLU A 73 -9.86 -11.68 -21.15
N ALA A 74 -9.66 -10.61 -21.92
CA ALA A 74 -8.38 -10.34 -22.55
C ALA A 74 -7.25 -10.04 -21.55
N PHE A 75 -7.59 -9.40 -20.41
CA PHE A 75 -6.62 -9.14 -19.36
C PHE A 75 -6.20 -10.44 -18.66
N GLU A 76 -7.16 -11.29 -18.28
CA GLU A 76 -6.88 -12.58 -17.65
C GLU A 76 -6.04 -13.47 -18.57
N GLU A 77 -6.39 -13.58 -19.85
CA GLU A 77 -5.61 -14.34 -20.82
C GLU A 77 -4.16 -13.79 -20.95
N SER A 78 -4.02 -12.48 -21.07
CA SER A 78 -2.70 -11.85 -21.17
C SER A 78 -1.87 -12.04 -19.91
N PHE A 79 -2.48 -11.94 -18.73
CA PHE A 79 -1.80 -12.13 -17.45
C PHE A 79 -1.32 -13.57 -17.28
N LEU A 80 -2.18 -14.56 -17.57
CA LEU A 80 -1.81 -15.98 -17.47
C LEU A 80 -0.69 -16.36 -18.44
N ASN A 81 -0.59 -15.69 -19.60
CA ASN A 81 0.46 -15.94 -20.57
C ASN A 81 1.82 -15.31 -20.20
N ASP A 82 1.82 -14.11 -19.59
CA ASP A 82 3.06 -13.37 -19.28
C ASP A 82 2.84 -12.39 -18.12
N PRO A 83 2.75 -12.90 -16.87
CA PRO A 83 2.45 -12.09 -15.68
C PRO A 83 3.45 -10.96 -15.47
N ASP A 84 4.74 -11.24 -15.56
CA ASP A 84 5.81 -10.26 -15.31
C ASP A 84 5.72 -9.04 -16.25
N ASN A 85 5.49 -9.29 -17.54
CA ASN A 85 5.34 -8.21 -18.50
C ASN A 85 4.05 -7.40 -18.27
N ILE A 86 2.97 -8.06 -17.89
CA ILE A 86 1.70 -7.38 -17.59
C ILE A 86 1.83 -6.52 -16.33
N ILE A 87 2.41 -7.04 -15.25
CA ILE A 87 2.68 -6.25 -14.04
C ILE A 87 3.56 -5.05 -14.40
N LYS A 88 4.62 -5.26 -15.20
CA LYS A 88 5.51 -4.17 -15.64
C LYS A 88 4.79 -3.11 -16.49
N LYS A 89 3.79 -3.49 -17.28
CA LYS A 89 2.93 -2.55 -18.01
C LYS A 89 2.03 -1.74 -17.06
N ILE A 90 1.47 -2.39 -16.02
CA ILE A 90 0.68 -1.74 -15.00
C ILE A 90 1.53 -0.70 -14.25
N GLU A 91 2.72 -1.07 -13.79
CA GLU A 91 3.66 -0.17 -13.11
C GLU A 91 4.02 1.06 -13.96
N LYS A 92 4.35 0.87 -15.24
CA LYS A 92 4.60 1.98 -16.19
C LYS A 92 3.40 2.89 -16.35
N ASN A 93 2.19 2.32 -16.38
CA ASN A 93 0.94 3.08 -16.48
C ASN A 93 0.70 3.90 -15.19
N ILE A 94 0.93 3.30 -14.02
CA ILE A 94 0.85 3.98 -12.71
C ILE A 94 1.80 5.20 -12.68
N ILE A 95 3.09 5.00 -12.99
CA ILE A 95 4.10 6.08 -13.01
C ILE A 95 3.67 7.20 -13.98
N SER A 96 3.21 6.84 -15.18
CA SER A 96 2.78 7.81 -16.18
C SER A 96 1.57 8.63 -15.71
N ARG A 97 0.58 7.99 -15.08
CA ARG A 97 -0.61 8.65 -14.53
C ARG A 97 -0.24 9.56 -13.36
N TRP A 98 0.59 9.06 -12.42
CA TRP A 98 1.06 9.84 -11.29
C TRP A 98 1.79 11.10 -11.75
N ASN A 99 2.75 10.99 -12.68
CA ASN A 99 3.46 12.13 -13.24
C ASN A 99 2.51 13.16 -13.86
N ARG A 100 1.49 12.72 -14.61
CA ARG A 100 0.48 13.64 -15.18
C ARG A 100 -0.31 14.37 -14.09
N LEU A 101 -0.72 13.68 -13.03
CA LEU A 101 -1.44 14.27 -11.91
C LEU A 101 -0.57 15.31 -11.18
N VAL A 102 0.70 14.97 -10.92
CA VAL A 102 1.68 15.87 -10.29
C VAL A 102 1.88 17.13 -11.13
N ILE A 103 2.15 17.01 -12.43
CA ILE A 103 2.34 18.16 -13.30
C ILE A 103 1.07 19.00 -13.42
N HIS A 104 -0.10 18.34 -13.54
CA HIS A 104 -1.38 19.05 -13.55
C HIS A 104 -1.58 19.87 -12.26
N HIS A 105 -1.37 19.26 -11.09
CA HIS A 105 -1.50 19.96 -9.81
C HIS A 105 -0.51 21.10 -9.70
N TYR A 106 0.76 20.89 -10.02
CA TYR A 106 1.79 21.93 -9.99
C TYR A 106 1.42 23.15 -10.88
N THR A 107 0.89 22.88 -12.07
CA THR A 107 0.52 23.93 -13.04
C THR A 107 -0.63 24.79 -12.52
N HIS A 108 -1.59 24.21 -11.81
CA HIS A 108 -2.76 24.92 -11.27
C HIS A 108 -2.54 25.48 -9.86
N HIS A 109 -1.51 24.98 -9.14
CA HIS A 109 -1.15 25.41 -7.79
C HIS A 109 0.35 25.74 -7.74
N PRO A 110 0.78 26.90 -8.24
CA PRO A 110 2.18 27.34 -8.16
C PRO A 110 2.68 27.32 -6.71
N TYR A 111 3.99 27.19 -6.53
CA TYR A 111 4.59 27.21 -5.19
C TYR A 111 4.36 28.55 -4.50
N THR A 112 3.92 28.49 -3.26
CA THR A 112 3.72 29.65 -2.39
C THR A 112 5.06 30.15 -1.81
N ASP A 113 5.09 31.37 -1.31
CA ASP A 113 6.27 31.92 -0.64
C ASP A 113 6.62 31.11 0.61
N LYS A 114 5.60 30.63 1.37
CA LYS A 114 5.79 29.78 2.54
C LYS A 114 6.49 28.45 2.21
N GLU A 115 6.17 27.83 1.06
CA GLU A 115 6.82 26.59 0.60
C GLU A 115 8.26 26.83 0.14
N ARG A 116 8.59 28.07 -0.30
CA ARG A 116 9.93 28.46 -0.74
C ARG A 116 10.83 28.90 0.42
N GLU A 117 10.26 29.50 1.47
CA GLU A 117 10.98 30.09 2.60
C GLU A 117 12.06 29.17 3.21
N PRO A 118 11.84 27.84 3.37
CA PRO A 118 12.86 26.96 3.93
C PRO A 118 14.10 26.76 3.07
N PHE A 119 14.13 27.23 1.82
CA PHE A 119 15.20 26.99 0.85
C PHE A 119 15.91 28.28 0.46
N THR A 120 17.22 28.15 0.19
CA THR A 120 17.92 29.20 -0.57
C THR A 120 17.47 29.15 -2.04
N GLU A 121 17.60 30.27 -2.75
CA GLU A 121 17.28 30.30 -4.19
C GLU A 121 18.02 29.22 -5.01
N LYS A 122 19.28 28.95 -4.64
CA LYS A 122 20.11 27.94 -5.32
C LYS A 122 19.60 26.51 -5.07
N GLU A 123 19.17 26.21 -3.85
CA GLU A 123 18.56 24.92 -3.51
C GLU A 123 17.23 24.77 -4.23
N PHE A 124 16.36 25.78 -4.13
CA PHE A 124 15.02 25.73 -4.70
C PHE A 124 15.04 25.51 -6.23
N LYS A 125 15.93 26.20 -6.95
CA LYS A 125 16.11 26.02 -8.41
C LYS A 125 16.55 24.60 -8.83
N ARG A 126 17.06 23.79 -7.89
CA ARG A 126 17.50 22.41 -8.15
C ARG A 126 16.44 21.35 -7.84
N ILE A 127 15.37 21.75 -7.14
CA ILE A 127 14.30 20.83 -6.79
C ILE A 127 13.50 20.52 -8.05
N LYS A 128 13.41 19.23 -8.40
CA LYS A 128 12.53 18.76 -9.47
C LYS A 128 11.09 18.77 -8.97
N VAL A 129 10.14 19.06 -9.85
CA VAL A 129 8.71 19.10 -9.50
C VAL A 129 8.26 17.79 -8.90
N GLU A 130 8.61 16.68 -9.52
CA GLU A 130 8.22 15.33 -9.05
C GLU A 130 8.75 15.04 -7.64
N SER A 131 9.96 15.54 -7.31
CA SER A 131 10.54 15.35 -5.98
C SER A 131 9.71 16.00 -4.88
N VAL A 132 9.00 17.08 -5.16
CA VAL A 132 8.14 17.76 -4.16
C VAL A 132 6.98 16.87 -3.70
N TYR A 133 6.55 15.97 -4.55
CA TYR A 133 5.44 15.02 -4.34
C TYR A 133 5.92 13.60 -4.02
N GLY A 134 7.17 13.43 -3.58
CA GLY A 134 7.77 12.12 -3.36
C GLY A 134 6.95 11.24 -2.41
N THR A 135 6.72 9.99 -2.80
CA THR A 135 5.90 9.02 -2.08
C THR A 135 6.29 7.59 -2.44
N THR A 136 6.06 6.67 -1.53
CA THR A 136 6.04 5.22 -1.79
C THR A 136 4.72 4.81 -2.46
N LEU A 137 4.58 3.55 -2.82
CA LEU A 137 3.32 2.97 -3.28
C LEU A 137 3.33 1.45 -3.12
N ILE A 138 2.24 0.90 -2.61
CA ILE A 138 1.98 -0.54 -2.61
C ILE A 138 0.59 -0.78 -3.16
N VAL A 139 0.49 -1.73 -4.07
CA VAL A 139 -0.75 -2.14 -4.73
C VAL A 139 -0.91 -3.64 -4.58
N ALA A 140 -2.07 -4.09 -4.11
CA ALA A 140 -2.48 -5.49 -4.15
C ALA A 140 -3.76 -5.63 -4.96
N VAL A 141 -3.81 -6.64 -5.80
CA VAL A 141 -4.97 -6.98 -6.65
C VAL A 141 -5.28 -8.45 -6.50
N MET A 142 -6.51 -8.76 -6.09
CA MET A 142 -7.04 -10.12 -6.06
C MET A 142 -8.07 -10.29 -7.17
N GLY A 143 -7.87 -11.25 -8.05
CA GLY A 143 -8.79 -11.62 -9.12
C GLY A 143 -9.29 -13.05 -8.97
N ARG A 144 -10.21 -13.46 -9.87
CA ARG A 144 -10.74 -14.85 -9.87
C ARG A 144 -9.70 -15.88 -10.28
N LYS A 145 -8.72 -15.53 -11.10
CA LYS A 145 -7.73 -16.45 -11.70
C LYS A 145 -6.32 -16.25 -11.20
N PHE A 146 -6.02 -15.09 -10.64
CA PHE A 146 -4.70 -14.74 -10.13
C PHE A 146 -4.79 -13.64 -9.08
N THR A 147 -3.76 -13.57 -8.27
CA THR A 147 -3.50 -12.46 -7.34
C THR A 147 -2.12 -11.90 -7.66
N PHE A 148 -1.94 -10.61 -7.58
CA PHE A 148 -0.61 -9.99 -7.68
C PHE A 148 -0.49 -8.77 -6.78
N GLY A 149 0.74 -8.45 -6.44
CA GLY A 149 1.09 -7.21 -5.77
C GLY A 149 2.34 -6.60 -6.35
N THR A 150 2.45 -5.29 -6.24
CA THR A 150 3.65 -4.54 -6.63
C THR A 150 3.87 -3.39 -5.66
N GLN A 151 5.14 -3.14 -5.33
CA GLN A 151 5.51 -2.07 -4.39
C GLN A 151 6.78 -1.34 -4.81
N ILE A 152 6.82 -0.05 -4.50
CA ILE A 152 8.01 0.80 -4.48
C ILE A 152 8.07 1.50 -3.13
N GLY A 153 9.16 1.32 -2.41
CA GLY A 153 9.34 1.85 -1.04
C GLY A 153 9.42 0.73 -0.01
N ASP A 154 9.25 1.10 1.25
CA ASP A 154 9.56 0.33 2.45
C ASP A 154 8.34 -0.11 3.28
N GLY A 155 7.14 0.05 2.77
CA GLY A 155 5.96 -0.53 3.38
C GLY A 155 5.89 -2.04 3.19
N SER A 156 4.79 -2.67 3.59
CA SER A 156 4.66 -4.12 3.63
C SER A 156 3.41 -4.62 2.90
N LEU A 157 3.54 -5.76 2.25
CA LEU A 157 2.45 -6.53 1.69
C LEU A 157 2.42 -7.89 2.40
N VAL A 158 1.26 -8.26 2.96
CA VAL A 158 1.04 -9.55 3.63
C VAL A 158 -0.08 -10.28 2.93
N GLN A 159 0.18 -11.53 2.55
CA GLN A 159 -0.79 -12.45 1.99
C GLN A 159 -1.22 -13.45 3.08
N ILE A 160 -2.52 -13.74 3.17
CA ILE A 160 -3.03 -14.89 3.91
C ILE A 160 -3.29 -15.99 2.90
N CYS A 161 -2.47 -17.02 2.96
CA CYS A 161 -2.48 -18.15 2.04
C CYS A 161 -3.74 -19.02 2.21
N ASP A 162 -3.95 -19.97 1.33
CA ASP A 162 -5.10 -20.89 1.36
C ASP A 162 -5.06 -21.86 2.54
N ASP A 163 -3.88 -22.11 3.13
CA ASP A 163 -3.67 -22.86 4.38
C ASP A 163 -3.77 -21.98 5.64
N ALA A 164 -4.24 -20.74 5.51
CA ALA A 164 -4.35 -19.72 6.56
C ALA A 164 -3.02 -19.18 7.10
N ALA A 165 -1.87 -19.59 6.58
CA ALA A 165 -0.58 -18.99 6.94
C ALA A 165 -0.48 -17.54 6.43
N ALA A 166 0.14 -16.68 7.22
CA ALA A 166 0.46 -15.31 6.82
C ALA A 166 1.91 -15.24 6.34
N GLU A 167 2.15 -14.60 5.20
CA GLU A 167 3.49 -14.41 4.65
C GLU A 167 3.68 -13.06 3.98
N MET A 168 4.92 -12.63 3.86
CA MET A 168 5.32 -11.46 3.05
C MET A 168 5.94 -11.96 1.73
N PRO A 169 5.17 -12.02 0.63
CA PRO A 169 5.65 -12.58 -0.65
C PRO A 169 6.67 -11.69 -1.36
N ILE A 170 6.77 -10.42 -0.98
CA ILE A 170 7.83 -9.52 -1.45
C ILE A 170 8.85 -9.40 -0.33
N ALA A 171 10.03 -10.00 -0.53
CA ALA A 171 11.10 -9.95 0.44
C ALA A 171 11.62 -8.52 0.66
N TYR A 172 11.89 -8.17 1.90
CA TYR A 172 12.56 -6.92 2.24
C TYR A 172 14.02 -7.00 1.76
N GLU A 173 14.43 -6.13 0.85
CA GLU A 173 15.83 -6.07 0.45
C GLU A 173 16.67 -5.39 1.53
N GLU A 174 17.37 -6.18 2.36
CA GLU A 174 18.38 -5.69 3.33
C GLU A 174 19.53 -4.91 2.67
N SER A 175 19.68 -4.98 1.35
CA SER A 175 20.79 -4.40 0.59
C SER A 175 20.62 -2.92 0.21
N ALA A 176 19.45 -2.33 0.42
CA ALA A 176 19.28 -0.88 0.22
C ALA A 176 20.11 -0.12 1.29
N PRO A 177 20.96 0.87 0.91
CA PRO A 177 21.64 1.68 1.90
C PRO A 177 20.64 2.26 2.89
N ALA A 178 20.79 1.95 4.17
CA ALA A 178 19.96 2.48 5.24
C ALA A 178 19.85 4.01 5.06
N ASN A 179 18.64 4.54 4.80
CA ASN A 179 18.27 5.93 4.60
C ASN A 179 17.89 6.36 3.14
N ILE A 180 17.77 5.44 2.17
CA ILE A 180 17.26 5.81 0.84
C ILE A 180 16.07 4.92 0.50
N THR A 181 14.88 5.35 0.88
CA THR A 181 13.62 4.72 0.45
C THR A 181 13.38 4.97 -1.03
N ALA A 182 13.12 3.91 -1.80
CA ALA A 182 12.72 4.03 -3.19
C ALA A 182 11.37 4.78 -3.29
N SER A 183 11.21 5.59 -4.32
CA SER A 183 10.10 6.53 -4.44
C SER A 183 9.57 6.66 -5.85
N MET A 184 8.27 6.92 -5.97
CA MET A 184 7.63 7.27 -7.24
C MET A 184 8.30 8.46 -7.96
N CYS A 185 8.97 9.35 -7.21
CA CYS A 185 9.68 10.49 -7.77
C CYS A 185 11.11 10.20 -8.28
N ASN A 186 11.60 8.98 -8.15
CA ASN A 186 12.90 8.59 -8.69
C ASN A 186 12.90 8.66 -10.21
N SER A 187 14.03 9.08 -10.81
CA SER A 187 14.14 9.25 -12.27
C SER A 187 13.94 7.95 -13.08
N GLN A 188 14.12 6.82 -12.45
CA GLN A 188 13.89 5.48 -13.02
C GLN A 188 13.06 4.64 -12.04
N ALA A 189 11.97 5.20 -11.52
CA ALA A 189 11.10 4.55 -10.54
C ALA A 189 10.72 3.11 -10.94
N ILE A 190 10.55 2.85 -12.25
CA ILE A 190 10.21 1.53 -12.79
C ILE A 190 11.20 0.41 -12.40
N ASN A 191 12.45 0.75 -12.12
CA ASN A 191 13.49 -0.24 -11.78
C ASN A 191 13.52 -0.57 -10.28
N TYR A 192 12.72 0.14 -9.47
CA TYR A 192 12.66 -0.04 -8.02
C TYR A 192 11.35 -0.71 -7.57
N PHE A 193 10.51 -1.11 -8.51
CA PHE A 193 9.33 -1.90 -8.19
C PHE A 193 9.71 -3.36 -7.99
N ASN A 194 9.26 -3.91 -6.86
CA ASN A 194 9.26 -5.34 -6.57
C ASN A 194 7.83 -5.85 -6.66
N SER A 195 7.64 -7.04 -7.22
CA SER A 195 6.31 -7.60 -7.44
C SER A 195 6.29 -9.11 -7.19
N PHE A 196 5.11 -9.61 -6.90
CA PHE A 196 4.82 -11.04 -6.84
C PHE A 196 3.47 -11.32 -7.53
N TYR A 197 3.23 -12.59 -7.84
CA TYR A 197 1.92 -13.06 -8.26
C TYR A 197 1.71 -14.54 -7.91
N THR A 198 0.44 -14.92 -7.77
CA THR A 198 0.00 -16.31 -7.67
C THR A 198 -1.08 -16.59 -8.71
N ILE A 199 -1.06 -17.77 -9.31
CA ILE A 199 -2.04 -18.21 -10.35
C ILE A 199 -2.82 -19.42 -9.84
N GLU A 200 -2.15 -20.42 -9.25
CA GLU A 200 -2.75 -21.68 -8.82
C GLU A 200 -3.35 -21.57 -7.42
N GLU A 201 -2.67 -20.87 -6.52
CA GLU A 201 -3.09 -20.65 -5.14
C GLU A 201 -3.99 -19.42 -5.04
N LYS A 202 -5.11 -19.58 -4.32
CA LYS A 202 -6.04 -18.48 -4.07
C LYS A 202 -5.89 -18.01 -2.63
N PRO A 203 -5.17 -16.93 -2.39
CA PRO A 203 -5.07 -16.39 -1.05
C PRO A 203 -6.47 -15.99 -0.53
N ILE A 204 -6.65 -16.10 0.78
CA ILE A 204 -7.88 -15.70 1.47
C ILE A 204 -8.01 -14.18 1.45
N ALA A 205 -6.91 -13.49 1.73
CA ALA A 205 -6.84 -12.03 1.81
C ALA A 205 -5.44 -11.52 1.47
N VAL A 206 -5.35 -10.27 1.01
CA VAL A 206 -4.08 -9.55 0.90
C VAL A 206 -4.21 -8.19 1.60
N PHE A 207 -3.24 -7.91 2.46
CA PHE A 207 -3.10 -6.65 3.18
C PHE A 207 -1.92 -5.86 2.64
N VAL A 208 -2.06 -4.54 2.60
CA VAL A 208 -0.98 -3.61 2.28
C VAL A 208 -0.92 -2.53 3.34
N SER A 209 0.27 -2.18 3.83
CA SER A 209 0.46 -1.18 4.87
C SER A 209 1.70 -0.31 4.63
N THR A 210 1.64 0.94 5.11
CA THR A 210 2.82 1.80 5.21
C THR A 210 3.74 1.33 6.34
N ASP A 211 4.98 1.78 6.34
CA ASP A 211 6.01 1.36 7.31
C ASP A 211 5.66 1.73 8.76
N GLY A 212 4.85 2.79 8.96
CA GLY A 212 4.32 3.16 10.28
C GLY A 212 3.55 2.04 10.97
N LEU A 213 3.00 1.06 10.23
CA LEU A 213 2.41 -0.14 10.83
C LEU A 213 3.50 -1.18 11.18
N TYR A 214 4.32 -1.56 10.21
CA TYR A 214 5.34 -2.60 10.40
C TYR A 214 6.32 -2.27 11.53
N THR A 215 6.83 -1.06 11.55
CA THR A 215 7.79 -0.59 12.57
C THR A 215 7.19 -0.50 13.99
N SER A 216 5.88 -0.66 14.14
CA SER A 216 5.21 -0.74 15.44
C SER A 216 5.29 -2.14 16.09
N PHE A 217 5.82 -3.13 15.40
CA PHE A 217 6.01 -4.50 15.90
C PHE A 217 7.46 -4.77 16.24
N ARG A 218 7.70 -5.79 17.06
CA ARG A 218 9.05 -6.17 17.52
C ARG A 218 9.75 -7.14 16.58
N SER A 219 8.96 -7.93 15.84
CA SER A 219 9.44 -8.97 14.93
C SER A 219 8.48 -9.15 13.76
N ASP A 220 8.95 -9.82 12.71
CA ASP A 220 8.12 -10.24 11.57
C ASP A 220 7.02 -11.19 12.02
N GLU A 221 7.33 -12.07 13.00
CA GLU A 221 6.36 -13.01 13.56
C GLU A 221 5.18 -12.27 14.21
N ASP A 222 5.45 -11.30 15.10
CA ASP A 222 4.40 -10.46 15.72
C ASP A 222 3.55 -9.73 14.65
N PHE A 223 4.20 -9.28 13.57
CA PHE A 223 3.53 -8.58 12.48
C PHE A 223 2.64 -9.52 11.65
N LEU A 224 3.10 -10.72 11.32
CA LEU A 224 2.34 -11.73 10.61
C LEU A 224 1.17 -12.25 11.47
N ASP A 225 1.39 -12.50 12.76
CA ASP A 225 0.36 -12.89 13.71
C ASP A 225 -0.77 -11.85 13.81
N TYR A 226 -0.39 -10.57 13.80
CA TYR A 226 -1.37 -9.48 13.75
C TYR A 226 -2.29 -9.60 12.52
N HIS A 227 -1.73 -9.92 11.35
CA HIS A 227 -2.51 -10.08 10.11
C HIS A 227 -3.38 -11.33 10.14
N SER A 228 -2.92 -12.43 10.73
CA SER A 228 -3.73 -13.63 10.98
C SER A 228 -4.94 -13.32 11.87
N ILE A 229 -4.73 -12.52 12.93
CA ILE A 229 -5.83 -12.06 13.80
C ILE A 229 -6.82 -11.18 13.03
N LEU A 230 -6.34 -10.27 12.18
CA LEU A 230 -7.22 -9.46 11.34
C LEU A 230 -8.01 -10.33 10.35
N ALA A 231 -7.36 -11.28 9.69
CA ALA A 231 -7.98 -12.17 8.72
C ALA A 231 -9.15 -12.96 9.33
N ASN A 232 -8.98 -13.47 10.55
CA ASN A 232 -10.02 -14.17 11.29
C ASN A 232 -11.27 -13.30 11.59
N GLN A 233 -11.15 -11.97 11.52
CA GLN A 233 -12.24 -11.03 11.79
C GLN A 233 -12.90 -10.47 10.50
N LEU A 234 -12.38 -10.81 9.32
CA LEU A 234 -12.86 -10.25 8.04
C LEU A 234 -14.32 -10.59 7.75
N SER A 235 -14.83 -11.73 8.23
CA SER A 235 -16.24 -12.10 8.11
C SER A 235 -17.19 -11.09 8.80
N ASN A 236 -16.67 -10.29 9.75
CA ASN A 236 -17.40 -9.28 10.49
C ASN A 236 -16.91 -7.86 10.17
N ILE A 237 -16.36 -7.63 8.98
CA ILE A 237 -15.65 -6.38 8.64
C ILE A 237 -16.50 -5.12 8.85
N ASP A 238 -17.79 -5.15 8.58
CA ASP A 238 -18.68 -4.00 8.76
C ASP A 238 -18.71 -3.48 10.20
N THR A 239 -18.60 -4.37 11.18
CA THR A 239 -18.56 -4.03 12.61
C THR A 239 -17.14 -3.92 13.13
N PHE A 240 -16.21 -4.69 12.59
CA PHE A 240 -14.82 -4.76 13.04
C PHE A 240 -13.95 -3.62 12.51
N SER A 241 -14.30 -3.04 11.35
CA SER A 241 -13.54 -1.95 10.70
C SER A 241 -13.22 -0.77 11.62
N LEU A 242 -14.17 -0.37 12.49
CA LEU A 242 -13.93 0.69 13.48
C LEU A 242 -12.91 0.29 14.55
N SER A 243 -12.85 -0.98 14.93
CA SER A 243 -11.87 -1.51 15.88
C SER A 243 -10.47 -1.52 15.28
N ILE A 244 -10.34 -1.87 14.01
CA ILE A 244 -9.09 -1.77 13.26
C ILE A 244 -8.58 -0.32 13.28
N ARG A 245 -9.43 0.64 12.91
CA ARG A 245 -9.05 2.06 12.91
C ARG A 245 -8.59 2.56 14.28
N LYS A 246 -9.27 2.14 15.36
CA LYS A 246 -8.87 2.49 16.73
C LYS A 246 -7.51 1.89 17.10
N ASN A 247 -7.25 0.64 16.69
CA ASN A 247 -5.97 -0.02 16.91
C ASN A 247 -4.84 0.70 16.17
N LEU A 248 -5.04 1.02 14.88
CA LEU A 248 -4.08 1.80 14.09
C LEU A 248 -3.81 3.16 14.74
N SER A 249 -4.85 3.89 15.16
CA SER A 249 -4.68 5.17 15.86
C SER A 249 -3.85 5.04 17.15
N LYS A 250 -4.05 3.97 17.92
CA LYS A 250 -3.24 3.72 19.13
C LYS A 250 -1.77 3.46 18.75
N ARG A 251 -1.49 2.69 17.70
CA ARG A 251 -0.13 2.42 17.22
C ARG A 251 0.55 3.67 16.70
N ALA A 252 -0.13 4.47 15.87
CA ALA A 252 0.37 5.74 15.34
C ALA A 252 0.61 6.80 16.43
N GLN A 253 -0.05 6.72 17.58
CA GLN A 253 0.12 7.68 18.67
C GLN A 253 1.11 7.23 19.76
N CYS A 254 1.13 5.94 20.08
CA CYS A 254 1.91 5.40 21.21
C CYS A 254 3.11 4.54 20.75
N GLY A 255 3.12 4.09 19.49
CA GLY A 255 4.19 3.28 18.91
C GLY A 255 5.19 4.12 18.13
N THR A 256 5.13 4.06 16.80
CA THR A 256 6.07 4.75 15.88
C THR A 256 5.96 6.26 15.90
N GLN A 257 4.81 6.79 16.27
CA GLN A 257 4.43 8.21 16.19
C GLN A 257 4.34 8.74 14.75
N ASP A 258 4.39 7.85 13.76
CA ASP A 258 4.28 8.17 12.34
C ASP A 258 2.86 7.92 11.81
N ASP A 259 2.56 8.49 10.65
CA ASP A 259 1.33 8.19 9.93
C ASP A 259 1.26 6.68 9.66
N THR A 260 0.06 6.14 9.65
CA THR A 260 -0.12 4.69 9.50
C THR A 260 -1.32 4.40 8.63
N SER A 261 -1.09 3.67 7.55
CA SER A 261 -2.14 3.21 6.64
C SER A 261 -2.17 1.69 6.55
N LEU A 262 -3.38 1.15 6.47
CA LEU A 262 -3.64 -0.26 6.20
C LEU A 262 -4.83 -0.37 5.26
N ALA A 263 -4.68 -1.15 4.19
CA ALA A 263 -5.77 -1.54 3.31
C ALA A 263 -5.76 -3.06 3.09
N CYS A 264 -6.91 -3.62 2.81
CA CYS A 264 -7.09 -5.05 2.60
C CYS A 264 -8.13 -5.30 1.52
N VAL A 265 -7.93 -6.37 0.77
CA VAL A 265 -8.96 -7.01 -0.07
C VAL A 265 -8.98 -8.50 0.23
N PHE A 266 -10.16 -9.11 0.13
CA PHE A 266 -10.36 -10.54 0.35
C PHE A 266 -11.49 -11.09 -0.53
N ASP A 267 -11.42 -12.39 -0.83
CA ASP A 267 -12.51 -13.10 -1.50
C ASP A 267 -13.49 -13.64 -0.45
N CYS A 268 -14.73 -13.16 -0.46
CA CYS A 268 -15.76 -13.54 0.51
C CYS A 268 -16.09 -15.04 0.46
N GLU A 269 -15.97 -15.68 -0.70
CA GLU A 269 -16.27 -17.12 -0.87
C GLU A 269 -15.14 -17.94 -0.26
N VAL A 270 -13.88 -17.65 -0.61
CA VAL A 270 -12.70 -18.32 -0.03
C VAL A 270 -12.64 -18.10 1.49
N LEU A 271 -12.87 -16.85 1.96
CA LEU A 271 -12.92 -16.55 3.39
C LEU A 271 -13.96 -17.39 4.12
N ALA A 272 -15.16 -17.55 3.57
CA ALA A 272 -16.22 -18.33 4.21
C ALA A 272 -15.87 -19.82 4.31
N GLU A 273 -15.19 -20.36 3.30
CA GLU A 273 -14.73 -21.75 3.28
C GLU A 273 -13.59 -22.00 4.29
N LYS A 274 -12.76 -20.99 4.56
CA LYS A 274 -11.53 -21.08 5.34
C LYS A 274 -11.62 -20.53 6.78
N LEU A 275 -12.83 -20.23 7.26
CA LEU A 275 -13.01 -19.64 8.59
C LEU A 275 -12.51 -20.51 9.76
N GLU A 276 -12.61 -21.81 9.65
CA GLU A 276 -12.17 -22.73 10.72
C GLU A 276 -10.64 -22.81 10.73
N GLU A 277 -9.99 -22.95 9.58
CA GLU A 277 -8.53 -22.93 9.45
C GLU A 277 -7.93 -21.63 9.99
N LEU A 278 -8.56 -20.47 9.69
CA LEU A 278 -8.13 -19.17 10.23
C LEU A 278 -8.23 -19.11 11.76
N LYS A 279 -9.26 -19.71 12.38
CA LYS A 279 -9.40 -19.77 13.83
C LYS A 279 -8.33 -20.68 14.45
N GLU A 280 -8.09 -21.84 13.86
CA GLU A 280 -7.08 -22.77 14.31
C GLU A 280 -5.69 -22.13 14.25
N GLN A 281 -5.35 -21.42 13.17
CA GLN A 281 -4.08 -20.73 13.02
C GLN A 281 -3.87 -19.67 14.12
N VAL A 282 -4.89 -18.88 14.45
CA VAL A 282 -4.81 -17.87 15.53
C VAL A 282 -4.58 -18.54 16.91
N GLU A 283 -5.18 -19.72 17.15
CA GLU A 283 -4.95 -20.44 18.42
C GLU A 283 -3.54 -21.06 18.48
N VAL A 284 -3.01 -21.54 17.36
CA VAL A 284 -1.62 -22.04 17.27
C VAL A 284 -0.64 -20.91 17.58
N ASN A 285 -0.83 -19.73 16.97
CA ASN A 285 0.03 -18.56 17.21
C ASN A 285 0.03 -18.12 18.68
N LYS A 286 -1.11 -18.19 19.37
CA LYS A 286 -1.21 -17.88 20.82
C LYS A 286 -0.40 -18.85 21.72
N ILE A 287 -0.18 -20.08 21.29
CA ILE A 287 0.58 -21.06 22.07
C ILE A 287 2.10 -20.81 21.97
N HIS A 288 2.53 -20.19 20.87
CA HIS A 288 3.94 -19.91 20.58
C HIS A 288 4.39 -18.50 21.02
N ALA A 289 3.46 -17.59 21.35
CA ALA A 289 3.71 -16.22 21.84
C ALA A 289 3.84 -16.19 23.38
#